data_ef2bb240efcd6b63193f40deca50d126
#
_entry.id   ef2bb240efcd6b63193f40deca50d126
#
_cell.length_a   1.000
_cell.length_b   1.000
_cell.length_c   1.000
_cell.angle_alpha   90.00
_cell.angle_beta   90.00
_cell.angle_gamma   90.00
#
_symmetry.space_group_name_H-M   'P 1'
#
loop_
_entity.id
_entity.type
_entity.pdbx_description
1 polymer ?
#
loop_
_entity_poly.entity_id
_entity_poly.type
_entity_poly.pdbx_seq_one_letter_code
_entity_poly.pdbx_strand_id
1 'polypeptide(L)'
;MFSQCHFLSHSPIPNTTFRLRAMAPHSTPLELNRFAEVGNKVADAAGEVIRKYFRKNFDVIHKHDLSPVTIADQSAEEAMVSIILDNFPSHAIYGEENGWRCEEKNADYVWVLDPIDGTKSFITGKPVFGTLVALLQNGTPILGIIDQPVLRERWIGIAGKRTSLNGQEISTRTCADLSQAYLYTTSPHLFSGDAEEAFIRVRSKVKIPLYGCDCYAYALLSSGFVDLVVESGLKALEVS
;
A
#
# COMPACT_ATOMS: atom_id res chain seq x y z
N MET A 1 -5.46 18.01 1.62
CA MET A 1 -6.19 17.82 2.89
C MET A 1 -6.23 16.32 3.13
N PHE A 2 -5.26 15.81 3.92
CA PHE A 2 -5.19 14.37 4.21
C PHE A 2 -6.33 14.01 5.15
N SER A 3 -7.25 13.14 4.69
CA SER A 3 -8.31 12.57 5.52
C SER A 3 -7.66 11.63 6.53
N GLN A 4 -7.96 11.80 7.80
CA GLN A 4 -7.42 10.98 8.90
C GLN A 4 -7.96 9.55 8.77
N CYS A 5 -7.09 8.58 8.45
CA CYS A 5 -7.37 7.17 8.70
C CYS A 5 -7.28 6.92 10.21
N HIS A 6 -8.39 6.65 10.87
CA HIS A 6 -8.39 6.20 12.26
C HIS A 6 -8.21 4.69 12.29
N PHE A 7 -7.06 4.26 12.78
CA PHE A 7 -6.77 2.85 13.06
C PHE A 7 -7.32 2.50 14.47
N LEU A 8 -8.21 1.54 14.53
CA LEU A 8 -8.63 0.91 15.80
C LEU A 8 -7.90 -0.43 15.93
N SER A 9 -6.77 -0.45 16.65
CA SER A 9 -6.13 -1.67 17.10
C SER A 9 -6.34 -1.87 18.60
N HIS A 10 -6.82 -3.04 19.00
CA HIS A 10 -6.89 -3.46 20.41
C HIS A 10 -5.67 -4.32 20.75
N SER A 11 -4.57 -3.67 21.10
CA SER A 11 -3.52 -4.19 21.96
C SER A 11 -3.08 -3.04 22.86
N PRO A 12 -2.77 -3.23 24.15
CA PRO A 12 -2.35 -2.14 25.00
C PRO A 12 -0.95 -1.68 24.59
N ILE A 13 -0.90 -0.70 23.70
CA ILE A 13 0.30 0.05 23.41
C ILE A 13 0.55 0.95 24.63
N PRO A 14 1.76 0.95 25.24
CA PRO A 14 2.08 1.93 26.26
C PRO A 14 1.85 3.32 25.65
N ASN A 15 1.22 4.21 26.45
CA ASN A 15 0.85 5.58 26.09
C ASN A 15 2.05 6.42 25.64
N THR A 16 2.53 6.18 24.44
CA THR A 16 3.41 7.08 23.71
C THR A 16 2.56 7.75 22.66
N THR A 17 2.09 8.94 22.99
CA THR A 17 1.36 9.80 22.07
C THR A 17 2.32 10.22 20.97
N PHE A 18 2.39 9.47 19.87
CA PHE A 18 3.01 9.92 18.64
C PHE A 18 2.15 11.07 18.11
N ARG A 19 2.47 12.29 18.51
CA ARG A 19 2.06 13.47 17.76
C ARG A 19 2.85 13.43 16.45
N LEU A 20 2.23 12.96 15.38
CA LEU A 20 2.67 13.24 14.02
C LEU A 20 2.64 14.77 13.85
N ARG A 21 3.74 15.41 14.21
CA ARG A 21 4.00 16.78 13.81
C ARG A 21 4.33 16.66 12.32
N ALA A 22 3.40 17.05 11.45
CA ALA A 22 3.67 17.18 10.04
C ALA A 22 4.78 18.23 9.87
N MET A 23 6.03 17.78 9.97
CA MET A 23 7.16 18.55 9.51
C MET A 23 7.07 18.54 7.98
N ALA A 24 7.20 19.73 7.38
CA ALA A 24 7.31 19.80 5.92
C ALA A 24 8.46 18.90 5.48
N PRO A 25 8.31 18.14 4.37
CA PRO A 25 9.38 17.29 3.89
C PRO A 25 10.62 18.15 3.66
N HIS A 26 11.78 17.72 4.21
CA HIS A 26 13.05 18.43 4.01
C HIS A 26 13.58 18.25 2.57
N SER A 27 12.99 17.34 1.79
CA SER A 27 13.37 17.08 0.41
C SER A 27 12.93 18.20 -0.53
N THR A 28 13.85 18.62 -1.38
CA THR A 28 13.58 19.62 -2.42
C THR A 28 12.64 19.06 -3.51
N PRO A 29 11.94 19.91 -4.27
CA PRO A 29 11.13 19.46 -5.40
C PRO A 29 11.91 18.63 -6.43
N LEU A 30 13.21 18.89 -6.62
CA LEU A 30 14.08 18.16 -7.52
C LEU A 30 14.35 16.74 -7.00
N GLU A 31 14.62 16.59 -5.71
CA GLU A 31 14.81 15.28 -5.07
C GLU A 31 13.52 14.46 -5.11
N LEU A 32 12.37 15.06 -4.80
CA LEU A 32 11.06 14.40 -4.89
C LEU A 32 10.76 13.88 -6.31
N ASN A 33 11.14 14.64 -7.34
CA ASN A 33 11.01 14.18 -8.73
C ASN A 33 11.92 12.98 -9.00
N ARG A 34 13.19 13.02 -8.56
CA ARG A 34 14.13 11.92 -8.71
C ARG A 34 13.65 10.66 -7.98
N PHE A 35 13.10 10.80 -6.77
CA PHE A 35 12.50 9.67 -6.04
C PHE A 35 11.32 9.08 -6.80
N ALA A 36 10.45 9.90 -7.37
CA ALA A 36 9.32 9.43 -8.17
C ALA A 36 9.77 8.73 -9.46
N GLU A 37 10.82 9.22 -10.13
CA GLU A 37 11.40 8.57 -11.33
C GLU A 37 11.94 7.16 -10.96
N VAL A 38 12.68 7.05 -9.86
CA VAL A 38 13.18 5.74 -9.40
C VAL A 38 12.03 4.86 -8.92
N GLY A 39 11.05 5.39 -8.17
CA GLY A 39 9.86 4.65 -7.77
C GLY A 39 9.10 4.07 -8.97
N ASN A 40 8.99 4.81 -10.07
CA ASN A 40 8.42 4.29 -11.32
C ASN A 40 9.21 3.10 -11.88
N LYS A 41 10.55 3.18 -11.90
CA LYS A 41 11.41 2.07 -12.35
C LYS A 41 11.27 0.85 -11.44
N VAL A 42 11.14 1.06 -10.13
CA VAL A 42 10.90 0.01 -9.14
C VAL A 42 9.59 -0.71 -9.43
N ALA A 43 8.50 0.03 -9.65
CA ALA A 43 7.21 -0.54 -10.00
C ALA A 43 7.21 -1.22 -11.38
N ASP A 44 7.95 -0.67 -12.37
CA ASP A 44 8.13 -1.31 -13.69
C ASP A 44 8.83 -2.67 -13.56
N ALA A 45 9.92 -2.74 -12.79
CA ALA A 45 10.66 -3.98 -12.57
C ALA A 45 9.82 -5.06 -11.89
N ALA A 46 9.07 -4.70 -10.85
CA ALA A 46 8.09 -5.60 -10.22
C ALA A 46 7.04 -6.07 -11.24
N GLY A 47 6.45 -5.14 -11.97
CA GLY A 47 5.41 -5.43 -12.95
C GLY A 47 5.86 -6.37 -14.07
N GLU A 48 7.11 -6.28 -14.52
CA GLU A 48 7.68 -7.22 -15.50
C GLU A 48 7.74 -8.65 -14.95
N VAL A 49 8.16 -8.83 -13.70
CA VAL A 49 8.20 -10.13 -13.05
C VAL A 49 6.77 -10.65 -12.85
N ILE A 50 5.90 -9.86 -12.25
CA ILE A 50 4.53 -10.25 -11.90
C ILE A 50 3.74 -10.71 -13.11
N ARG A 51 3.83 -10.00 -14.25
CA ARG A 51 3.14 -10.38 -15.51
C ARG A 51 3.61 -11.72 -16.07
N LYS A 52 4.86 -12.17 -15.80
CA LYS A 52 5.34 -13.48 -16.23
C LYS A 52 4.63 -14.63 -15.53
N TYR A 53 4.22 -14.41 -14.27
CA TYR A 53 3.61 -15.44 -13.41
C TYR A 53 2.08 -15.35 -13.36
N PHE A 54 1.49 -14.21 -13.58
CA PHE A 54 0.03 -14.03 -13.46
C PHE A 54 -0.75 -15.00 -14.34
N ARG A 55 -1.67 -15.77 -13.73
CA ARG A 55 -2.45 -16.84 -14.39
C ARG A 55 -1.61 -17.94 -15.02
N LYS A 56 -0.42 -18.22 -14.46
CA LYS A 56 0.42 -19.36 -14.82
C LYS A 56 0.41 -20.38 -13.68
N ASN A 57 0.83 -21.61 -13.99
CA ASN A 57 1.05 -22.63 -12.97
C ASN A 57 2.37 -22.35 -12.27
N PHE A 58 2.36 -22.21 -10.96
CA PHE A 58 3.51 -22.08 -10.07
C PHE A 58 3.17 -22.63 -8.69
N ASP A 59 4.20 -22.98 -7.93
CA ASP A 59 4.04 -23.47 -6.57
C ASP A 59 3.74 -22.30 -5.62
N VAL A 60 2.77 -22.52 -4.74
CA VAL A 60 2.43 -21.59 -3.65
C VAL A 60 3.07 -22.10 -2.37
N ILE A 61 3.87 -21.26 -1.73
CA ILE A 61 4.49 -21.54 -0.46
C ILE A 61 3.67 -20.83 0.62
N HIS A 62 3.52 -21.47 1.78
CA HIS A 62 2.88 -20.85 2.93
C HIS A 62 3.94 -20.34 3.92
N LYS A 63 3.86 -19.08 4.30
CA LYS A 63 4.68 -18.48 5.37
C LYS A 63 4.31 -19.11 6.71
N HIS A 64 5.08 -18.83 7.77
CA HIS A 64 4.80 -19.35 9.12
C HIS A 64 3.42 -18.95 9.67
N ASP A 65 2.90 -17.80 9.24
CA ASP A 65 1.56 -17.31 9.59
C ASP A 65 0.45 -17.84 8.66
N LEU A 66 0.77 -18.84 7.84
CA LEU A 66 -0.10 -19.46 6.84
C LEU A 66 -0.53 -18.52 5.68
N SER A 67 0.03 -17.32 5.58
CA SER A 67 -0.17 -16.47 4.41
C SER A 67 0.55 -17.08 3.19
N PRO A 68 -0.04 -16.99 1.99
CA PRO A 68 0.61 -17.48 0.79
C PRO A 68 1.73 -16.53 0.36
N VAL A 69 2.81 -17.10 -0.17
CA VAL A 69 3.86 -16.40 -0.90
C VAL A 69 4.18 -17.19 -2.15
N THR A 70 4.53 -16.50 -3.20
CA THR A 70 4.90 -17.14 -4.47
C THR A 70 6.31 -16.75 -4.88
N ILE A 71 6.88 -17.50 -5.81
CA ILE A 71 8.15 -17.12 -6.43
C ILE A 71 8.06 -15.75 -7.14
N ALA A 72 6.84 -15.34 -7.52
CA ALA A 72 6.61 -14.03 -8.12
C ALA A 72 6.84 -12.90 -7.12
N ASP A 73 6.35 -13.04 -5.86
CA ASP A 73 6.53 -12.06 -4.79
C ASP A 73 8.03 -11.86 -4.52
N GLN A 74 8.75 -12.97 -4.27
CA GLN A 74 10.17 -12.94 -3.95
C GLN A 74 11.02 -12.35 -5.10
N SER A 75 10.79 -12.84 -6.34
CA SER A 75 11.54 -12.35 -7.50
C SER A 75 11.23 -10.89 -7.83
N ALA A 76 10.00 -10.44 -7.59
CA ALA A 76 9.63 -9.04 -7.79
C ALA A 76 10.31 -8.15 -6.74
N GLU A 77 10.30 -8.55 -5.44
CA GLU A 77 11.01 -7.79 -4.40
C GLU A 77 12.50 -7.67 -4.69
N GLU A 78 13.15 -8.75 -5.13
CA GLU A 78 14.58 -8.71 -5.50
C GLU A 78 14.86 -7.72 -6.64
N ALA A 79 14.00 -7.70 -7.66
CA ALA A 79 14.12 -6.75 -8.76
C ALA A 79 13.92 -5.30 -8.29
N MET A 80 12.96 -5.05 -7.39
CA MET A 80 12.70 -3.73 -6.79
C MET A 80 13.91 -3.26 -5.98
N VAL A 81 14.45 -4.12 -5.12
CA VAL A 81 15.60 -3.84 -4.26
C VAL A 81 16.82 -3.48 -5.10
N SER A 82 17.12 -4.23 -6.18
CA SER A 82 18.24 -3.95 -7.07
C SER A 82 18.17 -2.53 -7.63
N ILE A 83 17.01 -2.11 -8.14
CA ILE A 83 16.83 -0.76 -8.69
C ILE A 83 17.07 0.32 -7.62
N ILE A 84 16.62 0.11 -6.39
CA ILE A 84 16.80 1.08 -5.31
C ILE A 84 18.28 1.19 -4.94
N LEU A 85 18.97 0.08 -4.73
CA LEU A 85 20.38 0.07 -4.35
C LEU A 85 21.28 0.67 -5.43
N ASP A 86 20.98 0.45 -6.70
CA ASP A 86 21.71 1.05 -7.82
C ASP A 86 21.59 2.58 -7.86
N ASN A 87 20.48 3.14 -7.39
CA ASN A 87 20.20 4.58 -7.43
C ASN A 87 20.45 5.28 -6.09
N PHE A 88 20.23 4.59 -4.98
CA PHE A 88 20.30 5.11 -3.60
C PHE A 88 20.91 4.07 -2.66
N PRO A 89 22.23 3.79 -2.77
CA PRO A 89 22.88 2.73 -1.99
C PRO A 89 22.90 2.98 -0.48
N SER A 90 22.67 4.22 -0.04
CA SER A 90 22.60 4.61 1.38
C SER A 90 21.17 4.60 1.97
N HIS A 91 20.14 4.36 1.14
CA HIS A 91 18.78 4.28 1.65
C HIS A 91 18.52 2.91 2.28
N ALA A 92 17.72 2.89 3.35
CA ALA A 92 17.22 1.66 3.90
C ALA A 92 16.07 1.10 3.05
N ILE A 93 15.89 -0.21 3.10
CA ILE A 93 14.79 -0.90 2.43
C ILE A 93 14.15 -1.86 3.42
N TYR A 94 12.83 -1.83 3.51
CA TYR A 94 12.02 -2.82 4.19
C TYR A 94 11.06 -3.48 3.19
N GLY A 95 11.29 -4.77 2.92
CA GLY A 95 10.44 -5.57 2.06
C GLY A 95 9.51 -6.48 2.85
N GLU A 96 8.32 -6.75 2.34
CA GLU A 96 7.37 -7.67 2.97
C GLU A 96 7.90 -9.10 3.02
N GLU A 97 8.65 -9.51 2.00
CA GLU A 97 9.14 -10.88 1.87
C GLU A 97 10.45 -11.12 2.61
N ASN A 98 11.37 -10.20 2.55
CA ASN A 98 12.74 -10.37 3.07
C ASN A 98 13.07 -9.46 4.27
N GLY A 99 12.15 -8.60 4.68
CA GLY A 99 12.35 -7.68 5.80
C GLY A 99 13.41 -6.61 5.50
N TRP A 100 14.20 -6.25 6.50
CA TRP A 100 15.20 -5.19 6.41
C TRP A 100 16.40 -5.58 5.54
N ARG A 101 16.74 -4.69 4.61
CA ARG A 101 17.87 -4.78 3.69
C ARG A 101 18.82 -3.58 3.87
N CYS A 102 19.25 -3.30 5.09
CA CYS A 102 20.28 -2.28 5.35
C CYS A 102 21.00 -2.58 6.66
N GLU A 103 22.24 -2.09 6.76
CA GLU A 103 23.05 -2.20 7.98
C GLU A 103 22.69 -1.11 9.00
N GLU A 104 22.16 0.04 8.56
CA GLU A 104 21.82 1.19 9.41
C GLU A 104 20.34 1.27 9.68
N LYS A 105 19.94 0.97 10.93
CA LYS A 105 18.54 1.06 11.39
C LYS A 105 17.98 2.49 11.46
N ASN A 106 18.82 3.51 11.32
CA ASN A 106 18.46 4.94 11.44
C ASN A 106 18.70 5.70 10.14
N ALA A 107 18.42 5.09 8.99
CA ALA A 107 18.53 5.80 7.71
C ALA A 107 17.46 6.90 7.60
N ASP A 108 17.86 8.08 7.12
CA ASP A 108 16.93 9.19 6.88
C ASP A 108 15.83 8.83 5.88
N TYR A 109 16.14 7.94 4.92
CA TYR A 109 15.23 7.47 3.88
C TYR A 109 15.03 5.96 3.95
N VAL A 110 13.77 5.55 3.98
CA VAL A 110 13.37 4.13 4.03
C VAL A 110 12.38 3.84 2.91
N TRP A 111 12.73 2.96 2.00
CA TRP A 111 11.81 2.39 1.03
C TRP A 111 11.05 1.22 1.67
N VAL A 112 9.74 1.23 1.55
CA VAL A 112 8.86 0.17 2.03
C VAL A 112 8.19 -0.47 0.82
N LEU A 113 8.34 -1.78 0.69
CA LEU A 113 7.96 -2.52 -0.51
C LEU A 113 7.02 -3.67 -0.15
N ASP A 114 5.94 -3.78 -0.91
CA ASP A 114 5.10 -4.97 -0.98
C ASP A 114 4.90 -5.29 -2.47
N PRO A 115 5.53 -6.36 -2.96
CA PRO A 115 5.49 -6.71 -4.38
C PRO A 115 4.09 -7.06 -4.86
N ILE A 116 3.32 -7.81 -4.07
CA ILE A 116 1.98 -8.29 -4.44
C ILE A 116 1.04 -8.21 -3.23
N ASP A 117 0.61 -6.99 -2.86
CA ASP A 117 -0.50 -6.86 -1.92
C ASP A 117 -1.76 -7.48 -2.52
N GLY A 118 -2.35 -8.42 -1.79
CA GLY A 118 -3.44 -9.24 -2.32
C GLY A 118 -2.96 -10.53 -3.00
N THR A 119 -1.96 -11.22 -2.45
CA THR A 119 -1.43 -12.49 -2.97
C THR A 119 -2.52 -13.53 -3.24
N LYS A 120 -3.58 -13.58 -2.43
CA LYS A 120 -4.73 -14.48 -2.66
C LYS A 120 -5.47 -14.13 -3.96
N SER A 121 -5.64 -12.86 -4.26
CA SER A 121 -6.21 -12.39 -5.52
C SER A 121 -5.31 -12.72 -6.71
N PHE A 122 -4.00 -12.54 -6.55
CA PHE A 122 -3.01 -12.93 -7.57
C PHE A 122 -3.07 -14.42 -7.90
N ILE A 123 -3.02 -15.29 -6.89
CA ILE A 123 -3.05 -16.76 -7.04
C ILE A 123 -4.34 -17.21 -7.74
N THR A 124 -5.46 -16.60 -7.41
CA THR A 124 -6.77 -16.93 -8.00
C THR A 124 -7.03 -16.25 -9.34
N GLY A 125 -6.07 -15.48 -9.85
CA GLY A 125 -6.15 -14.81 -11.15
C GLY A 125 -7.06 -13.59 -11.19
N LYS A 126 -7.38 -12.99 -10.03
CA LYS A 126 -8.20 -11.80 -9.90
C LYS A 126 -7.29 -10.55 -9.91
N PRO A 127 -7.44 -9.61 -10.88
CA PRO A 127 -6.49 -8.50 -11.04
C PRO A 127 -6.83 -7.28 -10.15
N VAL A 128 -7.00 -7.52 -8.84
CA VAL A 128 -7.23 -6.46 -7.83
C VAL A 128 -6.12 -6.40 -6.78
N PHE A 129 -5.08 -7.23 -6.94
CA PHE A 129 -3.82 -7.08 -6.23
C PHE A 129 -3.04 -5.88 -6.77
N GLY A 130 -2.01 -5.45 -6.07
CA GLY A 130 -1.12 -4.38 -6.56
C GLY A 130 0.25 -4.45 -5.94
N THR A 131 1.21 -3.76 -6.57
CA THR A 131 2.53 -3.51 -6.02
C THR A 131 2.50 -2.20 -5.25
N LEU A 132 2.94 -2.24 -4.00
CA LEU A 132 3.04 -1.06 -3.15
C LEU A 132 4.50 -0.63 -3.00
N VAL A 133 4.76 0.65 -3.24
CA VAL A 133 6.05 1.29 -3.01
C VAL A 133 5.83 2.56 -2.22
N ALA A 134 6.47 2.67 -1.07
CA ALA A 134 6.50 3.91 -0.32
C ALA A 134 7.94 4.34 -0.04
N LEU A 135 8.18 5.64 -0.01
CA LEU A 135 9.42 6.22 0.51
C LEU A 135 9.10 7.11 1.70
N LEU A 136 9.72 6.79 2.82
CA LEU A 136 9.63 7.58 4.04
C LEU A 136 10.91 8.41 4.22
N GLN A 137 10.76 9.65 4.64
CA GLN A 137 11.84 10.50 5.12
C GLN A 137 11.63 10.73 6.62
N ASN A 138 12.58 10.26 7.44
CA ASN A 138 12.46 10.35 8.91
C ASN A 138 11.10 9.84 9.43
N GLY A 139 10.63 8.70 8.91
CA GLY A 139 9.36 8.09 9.27
C GLY A 139 8.11 8.76 8.67
N THR A 140 8.25 9.82 7.85
CA THR A 140 7.13 10.49 7.19
C THR A 140 7.05 10.09 5.72
N PRO A 141 5.92 9.56 5.22
CA PRO A 141 5.77 9.22 3.81
C PRO A 141 5.88 10.46 2.92
N ILE A 142 6.77 10.42 1.92
CA ILE A 142 6.98 11.49 0.94
C ILE A 142 6.66 11.07 -0.50
N LEU A 143 6.63 9.76 -0.76
CA LEU A 143 6.21 9.15 -2.02
C LEU A 143 5.40 7.90 -1.71
N GLY A 144 4.32 7.68 -2.45
CA GLY A 144 3.55 6.44 -2.45
C GLY A 144 3.13 6.06 -3.85
N ILE A 145 3.26 4.77 -4.20
CA ILE A 145 2.82 4.22 -5.47
C ILE A 145 1.96 2.99 -5.20
N ILE A 146 0.82 2.92 -5.88
CA ILE A 146 0.05 1.68 -6.07
C ILE A 146 0.13 1.38 -7.57
N ASP A 147 0.68 0.22 -7.94
CA ASP A 147 0.78 -0.21 -9.34
C ASP A 147 -0.01 -1.50 -9.57
N GLN A 148 -0.95 -1.47 -10.50
CA GLN A 148 -1.63 -2.68 -10.98
C GLN A 148 -1.06 -3.06 -12.35
N PRO A 149 -0.06 -3.98 -12.41
CA PRO A 149 0.73 -4.18 -13.61
C PRO A 149 -0.02 -4.87 -14.75
N VAL A 150 -1.11 -5.58 -14.46
CA VAL A 150 -1.91 -6.29 -15.50
C VAL A 150 -2.85 -5.32 -16.19
N LEU A 151 -3.50 -4.43 -15.45
CA LEU A 151 -4.39 -3.40 -15.97
C LEU A 151 -3.62 -2.18 -16.48
N ARG A 152 -2.31 -2.08 -16.16
CA ARG A 152 -1.44 -0.94 -16.50
C ARG A 152 -1.96 0.36 -15.89
N GLU A 153 -2.33 0.29 -14.64
CA GLU A 153 -2.81 1.43 -13.86
C GLU A 153 -1.83 1.71 -12.73
N ARG A 154 -1.36 2.95 -12.65
CA ARG A 154 -0.41 3.39 -11.64
C ARG A 154 -0.86 4.67 -10.99
N TRP A 155 -1.06 4.61 -9.69
CA TRP A 155 -1.34 5.74 -8.82
C TRP A 155 -0.06 6.20 -8.15
N ILE A 156 0.20 7.52 -8.20
CA ILE A 156 1.38 8.12 -7.59
C ILE A 156 0.96 9.31 -6.75
N GLY A 157 1.30 9.26 -5.46
CA GLY A 157 1.21 10.35 -4.51
C GLY A 157 2.60 10.86 -4.15
N ILE A 158 2.83 12.16 -4.26
CA ILE A 158 4.10 12.82 -3.89
C ILE A 158 3.78 13.95 -2.92
N ALA A 159 4.59 14.09 -1.87
CA ALA A 159 4.40 15.15 -0.89
C ALA A 159 4.35 16.53 -1.57
N GLY A 160 3.32 17.31 -1.24
CA GLY A 160 3.10 18.64 -1.80
C GLY A 160 2.55 18.68 -3.24
N LYS A 161 2.25 17.52 -3.86
CA LYS A 161 1.63 17.44 -5.18
C LYS A 161 0.26 16.77 -5.13
N ARG A 162 -0.52 16.96 -6.20
CA ARG A 162 -1.76 16.19 -6.38
C ARG A 162 -1.43 14.76 -6.80
N THR A 163 -2.24 13.81 -6.32
CA THR A 163 -2.16 12.42 -6.73
C THR A 163 -2.54 12.27 -8.21
N SER A 164 -1.89 11.36 -8.90
CA SER A 164 -2.19 11.09 -10.31
C SER A 164 -2.41 9.59 -10.55
N LEU A 165 -3.26 9.29 -11.53
CA LEU A 165 -3.42 7.98 -12.16
C LEU A 165 -2.88 8.05 -13.59
N ASN A 166 -1.86 7.26 -13.90
CA ASN A 166 -1.21 7.26 -15.23
C ASN A 166 -0.83 8.67 -15.70
N GLY A 167 -0.36 9.53 -14.79
CA GLY A 167 0.04 10.90 -15.06
C GLY A 167 -1.11 11.91 -15.14
N GLN A 168 -2.37 11.51 -15.03
CA GLN A 168 -3.52 12.40 -14.95
C GLN A 168 -3.90 12.68 -13.49
N GLU A 169 -4.03 13.95 -13.12
CA GLU A 169 -4.45 14.32 -11.76
C GLU A 169 -5.82 13.75 -11.44
N ILE A 170 -5.94 13.21 -10.23
CA ILE A 170 -7.17 12.64 -9.69
C ILE A 170 -7.50 13.26 -8.34
N SER A 171 -8.72 13.05 -7.88
CA SER A 171 -9.17 13.44 -6.55
C SER A 171 -10.27 12.51 -6.06
N THR A 172 -10.41 12.41 -4.75
CA THR A 172 -11.57 11.77 -4.13
C THR A 172 -12.85 12.55 -4.50
N ARG A 173 -13.97 11.86 -4.58
CA ARG A 173 -15.27 12.53 -4.77
C ARG A 173 -15.82 13.04 -3.44
N THR A 174 -16.72 14.00 -3.50
CA THR A 174 -17.45 14.47 -2.32
C THR A 174 -18.59 13.51 -2.02
N CYS A 175 -18.64 13.02 -0.80
CA CYS A 175 -19.73 12.21 -0.27
C CYS A 175 -20.07 12.74 1.13
N ALA A 176 -21.13 13.53 1.25
CA ALA A 176 -21.50 14.20 2.49
C ALA A 176 -22.36 13.31 3.41
N ASP A 177 -23.00 12.28 2.88
CA ASP A 177 -23.91 11.40 3.61
C ASP A 177 -23.47 9.95 3.47
N LEU A 178 -23.33 9.26 4.61
CA LEU A 178 -22.93 7.86 4.66
C LEU A 178 -23.92 6.96 3.88
N SER A 179 -25.21 7.31 3.84
CA SER A 179 -26.23 6.57 3.09
C SER A 179 -26.04 6.63 1.57
N GLN A 180 -25.16 7.48 1.06
CA GLN A 180 -24.79 7.59 -0.35
C GLN A 180 -23.43 6.97 -0.64
N ALA A 181 -22.68 6.56 0.39
CA ALA A 181 -21.32 6.09 0.27
C ALA A 181 -21.23 4.68 -0.33
N TYR A 182 -20.20 4.46 -1.14
CA TYR A 182 -19.72 3.14 -1.56
C TYR A 182 -18.55 2.75 -0.67
N LEU A 183 -18.64 1.56 -0.08
CA LEU A 183 -17.63 1.04 0.85
C LEU A 183 -16.97 -0.20 0.27
N TYR A 184 -15.66 -0.30 0.41
CA TYR A 184 -14.92 -1.55 0.23
C TYR A 184 -14.31 -2.04 1.53
N THR A 185 -14.22 -3.35 1.67
CA THR A 185 -13.31 -4.06 2.58
C THR A 185 -12.81 -5.33 1.88
N THR A 186 -11.62 -5.77 2.20
CA THR A 186 -11.05 -7.00 1.65
C THR A 186 -11.92 -8.21 2.00
N SER A 187 -12.36 -8.31 3.24
CA SER A 187 -13.30 -9.36 3.66
C SER A 187 -14.06 -8.96 4.92
N PRO A 188 -15.37 -9.25 5.00
CA PRO A 188 -16.12 -9.07 6.24
C PRO A 188 -15.67 -10.01 7.38
N HIS A 189 -14.90 -11.07 7.06
CA HIS A 189 -14.37 -12.03 8.03
C HIS A 189 -13.04 -11.58 8.66
N LEU A 190 -12.51 -10.41 8.31
CA LEU A 190 -11.34 -9.82 8.96
C LEU A 190 -11.66 -9.16 10.30
N PHE A 191 -12.93 -8.98 10.58
CA PHE A 191 -13.40 -8.32 11.80
C PHE A 191 -13.82 -9.35 12.84
N SER A 192 -13.55 -9.07 14.11
CA SER A 192 -13.97 -9.89 15.25
C SER A 192 -14.27 -9.02 16.46
N GLY A 193 -15.17 -9.48 17.37
CA GLY A 193 -15.52 -8.76 18.56
C GLY A 193 -16.04 -7.35 18.30
N ASP A 194 -15.56 -6.36 19.05
CA ASP A 194 -15.99 -4.95 18.96
C ASP A 194 -15.76 -4.36 17.56
N ALA A 195 -14.70 -4.81 16.86
CA ALA A 195 -14.41 -4.37 15.50
C ALA A 195 -15.47 -4.87 14.51
N GLU A 196 -15.98 -6.09 14.68
CA GLU A 196 -17.06 -6.64 13.86
C GLU A 196 -18.35 -5.86 14.05
N GLU A 197 -18.72 -5.58 15.31
CA GLU A 197 -19.90 -4.77 15.61
C GLU A 197 -19.77 -3.35 15.02
N ALA A 198 -18.59 -2.74 15.12
CA ALA A 198 -18.34 -1.43 14.53
C ALA A 198 -18.46 -1.46 13.01
N PHE A 199 -17.90 -2.48 12.36
CA PHE A 199 -18.02 -2.67 10.92
C PHE A 199 -19.49 -2.87 10.48
N ILE A 200 -20.26 -3.70 11.19
CA ILE A 200 -21.68 -3.93 10.91
C ILE A 200 -22.47 -2.61 11.00
N ARG A 201 -22.18 -1.75 12.00
CA ARG A 201 -22.84 -0.44 12.14
C ARG A 201 -22.56 0.48 10.95
N VAL A 202 -21.33 0.48 10.40
CA VAL A 202 -20.98 1.26 9.20
C VAL A 202 -21.59 0.64 7.96
N ARG A 203 -21.38 -0.66 7.75
CA ARG A 203 -21.86 -1.41 6.58
C ARG A 203 -23.37 -1.29 6.39
N SER A 204 -24.15 -1.30 7.48
CA SER A 204 -25.62 -1.21 7.41
C SER A 204 -26.13 0.18 7.01
N LYS A 205 -25.29 1.20 7.02
CA LYS A 205 -25.65 2.59 6.71
C LYS A 205 -25.19 3.07 5.34
N VAL A 206 -24.24 2.37 4.73
CA VAL A 206 -23.73 2.76 3.40
C VAL A 206 -24.69 2.32 2.30
N LYS A 207 -24.60 2.98 1.15
CA LYS A 207 -25.42 2.67 -0.02
C LYS A 207 -25.08 1.32 -0.63
N ILE A 208 -23.78 1.03 -0.78
CA ILE A 208 -23.29 -0.22 -1.38
C ILE A 208 -22.04 -0.68 -0.62
N PRO A 209 -22.10 -1.76 0.15
CA PRO A 209 -20.91 -2.45 0.67
C PRO A 209 -20.40 -3.46 -0.37
N LEU A 210 -19.11 -3.45 -0.62
CA LEU A 210 -18.41 -4.33 -1.56
C LEU A 210 -17.21 -4.99 -0.88
N TYR A 211 -16.74 -6.12 -1.44
CA TYR A 211 -15.73 -6.98 -0.81
C TYR A 211 -14.68 -7.46 -1.81
N GLY A 212 -13.47 -7.74 -1.31
CA GLY A 212 -12.44 -8.45 -2.05
C GLY A 212 -11.69 -7.61 -3.06
N CYS A 213 -11.17 -6.48 -2.67
CA CYS A 213 -10.48 -5.55 -3.56
C CYS A 213 -9.03 -5.23 -3.15
N ASP A 214 -8.53 -5.78 -2.02
CA ASP A 214 -7.15 -5.60 -1.52
C ASP A 214 -6.72 -4.11 -1.63
N CYS A 215 -5.45 -3.81 -1.95
CA CYS A 215 -4.98 -2.42 -2.09
C CYS A 215 -5.65 -1.64 -3.23
N TYR A 216 -6.23 -2.31 -4.19
CA TYR A 216 -6.91 -1.67 -5.31
C TYR A 216 -8.13 -0.84 -4.85
N ALA A 217 -8.73 -1.19 -3.70
CA ALA A 217 -9.80 -0.38 -3.09
C ALA A 217 -9.33 1.04 -2.73
N TYR A 218 -8.09 1.18 -2.21
CA TYR A 218 -7.51 2.49 -1.88
C TYR A 218 -7.21 3.30 -3.14
N ALA A 219 -6.79 2.63 -4.21
CA ALA A 219 -6.59 3.24 -5.52
C ALA A 219 -7.92 3.78 -6.09
N LEU A 220 -9.00 3.01 -6.02
CA LEU A 220 -10.34 3.46 -6.41
C LEU A 220 -10.87 4.60 -5.55
N LEU A 221 -10.58 4.60 -4.24
CA LEU A 221 -10.93 5.69 -3.33
C LEU A 221 -10.22 6.98 -3.73
N SER A 222 -8.92 6.92 -4.00
CA SER A 222 -8.14 8.08 -4.44
C SER A 222 -8.63 8.66 -5.77
N SER A 223 -9.23 7.82 -6.62
CA SER A 223 -9.79 8.20 -7.93
C SER A 223 -11.25 8.67 -7.87
N GLY A 224 -11.88 8.67 -6.69
CA GLY A 224 -13.26 9.12 -6.51
C GLY A 224 -14.34 8.12 -6.94
N PHE A 225 -14.00 6.85 -7.15
CA PHE A 225 -14.97 5.78 -7.45
C PHE A 225 -15.58 5.17 -6.20
N VAL A 226 -14.88 5.24 -5.08
CA VAL A 226 -15.26 4.70 -3.77
C VAL A 226 -15.13 5.79 -2.72
N ASP A 227 -15.91 5.72 -1.65
CA ASP A 227 -15.93 6.76 -0.61
C ASP A 227 -15.25 6.30 0.68
N LEU A 228 -15.33 5.01 0.96
CA LEU A 228 -14.81 4.42 2.19
C LEU A 228 -14.08 3.12 1.90
N VAL A 229 -12.94 2.95 2.57
CA VAL A 229 -12.28 1.65 2.75
C VAL A 229 -12.20 1.41 4.25
N VAL A 230 -12.70 0.25 4.70
CA VAL A 230 -12.67 -0.15 6.11
C VAL A 230 -12.01 -1.50 6.22
N GLU A 231 -10.92 -1.57 6.97
CA GLU A 231 -10.13 -2.78 7.16
C GLU A 231 -9.88 -3.03 8.65
N SER A 232 -9.56 -4.28 8.98
CA SER A 232 -9.14 -4.70 10.30
C SER A 232 -7.98 -5.68 10.19
N GLY A 233 -7.09 -5.68 11.20
CA GLY A 233 -5.95 -6.60 11.25
C GLY A 233 -4.83 -6.25 10.27
N LEU A 234 -4.78 -5.02 9.75
CA LEU A 234 -3.64 -4.55 8.97
C LEU A 234 -2.39 -4.59 9.86
N LYS A 235 -1.36 -5.25 9.35
CA LYS A 235 -0.05 -5.26 10.01
C LYS A 235 0.57 -3.89 9.77
N ALA A 236 0.81 -3.12 10.84
CA ALA A 236 1.72 -1.98 10.74
C ALA A 236 3.10 -2.57 10.41
N LEU A 237 3.76 -2.05 9.38
CA LEU A 237 5.17 -2.31 9.18
C LEU A 237 5.87 -1.66 10.37
N GLU A 238 6.34 -2.47 11.32
CA GLU A 238 7.08 -1.98 12.48
C GLU A 238 8.40 -1.41 11.97
N VAL A 239 8.39 -0.10 11.75
CA VAL A 239 9.60 0.69 11.57
C VAL A 239 10.10 1.01 12.97
N SER A 240 10.79 0.05 13.58
CA SER A 240 11.43 0.18 14.89
C SER A 240 12.88 0.56 14.77
#